data_1079103e76a1d80917b445fb7aeeb1f9
#
_entry.id   1079103e76a1d80917b445fb7aeeb1f9
#
_cell.length_a   1.000
_cell.length_b   1.000
_cell.length_c   1.000
_cell.angle_alpha   90.00
_cell.angle_beta   90.00
_cell.angle_gamma   90.00
#
_symmetry.space_group_name_H-M   'P 1'
#
loop_
_entity.id
_entity.type
_entity.pdbx_description
1 polymer ?
#
loop_
_entity_poly.entity_id
_entity_poly.type
_entity_poly.pdbx_seq_one_letter_code
_entity_poly.pdbx_strand_id
1 'polypeptide(L)'
;MRSPVNRRDPSGTRKIEREEIARQREIITRYTEAMTEVAIGNDPRRMEVLNRLSESLKDDLEASSEDWMRNAAETTVRVSDRVLNNLHTGIVLGPSVQVPAEEVEMLKANIRENVRSVGSDLLKDVTRITAEGYQSGWGADQVSHEIWKASDKQISHAETIVRTETMRVCDVVAKARYKQAGCDGYMSFPTDDDRTCPRCISMATGGSGTTLKIYGLSEPMALPWHPNCRCCRIPHFADQEAITI
;
A
#
# COMPACT_ATOMS: atom_id res chain seq x y z
N MET A 1 29.98 -1.65 9.87
CA MET A 1 29.05 -0.56 10.29
C MET A 1 27.68 -1.13 10.61
N ARG A 2 26.95 -0.60 11.61
CA ARG A 2 25.55 -1.01 11.82
C ARG A 2 24.69 -0.42 10.71
N SER A 3 23.75 -1.20 10.17
CA SER A 3 22.81 -0.69 9.16
C SER A 3 22.07 0.55 9.68
N PRO A 4 21.97 1.64 8.90
CA PRO A 4 21.26 2.86 9.30
C PRO A 4 19.73 2.65 9.45
N VAL A 5 19.21 1.54 8.96
CA VAL A 5 17.79 1.17 9.00
C VAL A 5 17.58 -0.19 9.68
N ASN A 6 16.36 -0.40 10.18
CA ASN A 6 15.94 -1.72 10.62
C ASN A 6 15.76 -2.64 9.41
N ARG A 7 16.66 -3.62 9.23
CA ARG A 7 16.66 -4.51 8.05
C ARG A 7 15.36 -5.32 7.88
N ARG A 8 14.64 -5.63 8.97
CA ARG A 8 13.37 -6.41 8.93
C ARG A 8 12.14 -5.55 8.65
N ASP A 9 12.18 -4.28 9.01
CA ASP A 9 11.11 -3.31 8.77
C ASP A 9 11.73 -1.94 8.46
N PRO A 10 12.33 -1.79 7.26
CA PRO A 10 13.07 -0.57 6.93
C PRO A 10 12.19 0.68 6.82
N SER A 11 10.91 0.52 6.47
CA SER A 11 9.93 1.63 6.43
C SER A 11 9.36 1.98 7.80
N GLY A 12 9.40 1.05 8.78
CA GLY A 12 8.77 1.21 10.09
C GLY A 12 7.23 1.20 10.05
N THR A 13 6.61 0.80 8.94
CA THR A 13 5.16 0.93 8.72
C THR A 13 4.36 -0.36 8.88
N ARG A 14 5.00 -1.49 9.18
CA ARG A 14 4.30 -2.80 9.30
C ARG A 14 3.12 -2.81 10.29
N LYS A 15 3.20 -2.01 11.35
CA LYS A 15 2.10 -1.91 12.31
C LYS A 15 0.91 -1.23 11.66
N ILE A 16 1.15 -0.10 10.97
CA ILE A 16 0.12 0.68 10.28
C ILE A 16 -0.54 -0.16 9.19
N GLU A 17 0.26 -0.89 8.39
CA GLU A 17 -0.26 -1.81 7.37
C GLU A 17 -1.21 -2.85 7.96
N ARG A 18 -0.83 -3.50 9.07
CA ARG A 18 -1.66 -4.52 9.72
C ARG A 18 -2.96 -3.96 10.26
N GLU A 19 -2.91 -2.79 10.88
CA GLU A 19 -4.09 -2.12 11.44
C GLU A 19 -5.06 -1.74 10.32
N GLU A 20 -4.55 -1.20 9.21
CA GLU A 20 -5.39 -0.85 8.07
C GLU A 20 -5.95 -2.09 7.35
N ILE A 21 -5.13 -3.12 7.13
CA ILE A 21 -5.60 -4.39 6.58
C ILE A 21 -6.74 -4.98 7.42
N ALA A 22 -6.61 -4.97 8.74
CA ALA A 22 -7.67 -5.47 9.63
C ALA A 22 -8.95 -4.63 9.48
N ARG A 23 -8.83 -3.32 9.41
CA ARG A 23 -9.96 -2.39 9.24
C ARG A 23 -10.66 -2.59 7.90
N GLN A 24 -9.92 -2.65 6.79
CA GLN A 24 -10.50 -2.88 5.47
C GLN A 24 -11.16 -4.25 5.36
N ARG A 25 -10.57 -5.28 5.96
CA ARG A 25 -11.18 -6.61 6.05
C ARG A 25 -12.53 -6.55 6.78
N GLU A 26 -12.62 -5.87 7.92
CA GLU A 26 -13.87 -5.70 8.65
C GLU A 26 -14.93 -4.97 7.84
N ILE A 27 -14.56 -3.89 7.16
CA ILE A 27 -15.45 -3.15 6.26
C ILE A 27 -15.98 -4.07 5.16
N ILE A 28 -15.10 -4.75 4.41
CA ILE A 28 -15.48 -5.65 3.31
C ILE A 28 -16.40 -6.77 3.81
N THR A 29 -16.06 -7.38 4.95
CA THR A 29 -16.87 -8.45 5.57
C THR A 29 -18.29 -7.99 5.86
N ARG A 30 -18.45 -6.84 6.52
CA ARG A 30 -19.76 -6.26 6.84
C ARG A 30 -20.62 -6.02 5.59
N TYR A 31 -20.02 -5.48 4.53
CA TYR A 31 -20.76 -5.24 3.29
C TYR A 31 -21.04 -6.55 2.53
N THR A 32 -20.16 -7.54 2.63
CA THR A 32 -20.41 -8.88 2.06
C THR A 32 -21.62 -9.54 2.71
N GLU A 33 -21.74 -9.47 4.03
CA GLU A 33 -22.94 -9.97 4.77
C GLU A 33 -24.21 -9.30 4.22
N ALA A 34 -24.25 -7.96 4.20
CA ALA A 34 -25.40 -7.21 3.72
C ALA A 34 -25.74 -7.50 2.24
N MET A 35 -24.71 -7.58 1.36
CA MET A 35 -24.92 -7.92 -0.04
C MET A 35 -25.41 -9.37 -0.22
N THR A 36 -24.94 -10.30 0.59
CA THR A 36 -25.38 -11.70 0.57
C THR A 36 -26.85 -11.81 0.93
N GLU A 37 -27.30 -11.16 2.01
CA GLU A 37 -28.71 -11.12 2.40
C GLU A 37 -29.61 -10.59 1.27
N VAL A 38 -29.18 -9.50 0.62
CA VAL A 38 -29.91 -8.94 -0.53
C VAL A 38 -29.89 -9.88 -1.73
N ALA A 39 -28.77 -10.54 -2.01
CA ALA A 39 -28.61 -11.44 -3.16
C ALA A 39 -29.52 -12.68 -3.09
N ILE A 40 -29.66 -13.28 -1.90
CA ILE A 40 -30.51 -14.45 -1.67
C ILE A 40 -31.98 -14.09 -1.39
N GLY A 41 -32.28 -12.84 -1.07
CA GLY A 41 -33.63 -12.34 -0.81
C GLY A 41 -34.48 -12.19 -2.09
N ASN A 42 -35.77 -11.92 -1.91
CA ASN A 42 -36.74 -11.73 -2.99
C ASN A 42 -37.12 -10.26 -3.22
N ASP A 43 -36.26 -9.30 -2.86
CA ASP A 43 -36.55 -7.88 -3.06
C ASP A 43 -36.54 -7.52 -4.57
N PRO A 44 -37.63 -7.00 -5.12
CA PRO A 44 -37.66 -6.56 -6.53
C PRO A 44 -36.68 -5.43 -6.83
N ARG A 45 -36.25 -4.67 -5.82
CA ARG A 45 -35.27 -3.59 -5.93
C ARG A 45 -33.84 -4.06 -5.65
N ARG A 46 -33.58 -5.38 -5.68
CA ARG A 46 -32.29 -6.00 -5.35
C ARG A 46 -31.09 -5.25 -5.95
N MET A 47 -31.13 -4.95 -7.25
CA MET A 47 -30.02 -4.26 -7.92
C MET A 47 -29.79 -2.85 -7.42
N GLU A 48 -30.86 -2.10 -7.11
CA GLU A 48 -30.75 -0.76 -6.52
C GLU A 48 -30.11 -0.80 -5.14
N VAL A 49 -30.48 -1.79 -4.32
CA VAL A 49 -29.90 -1.97 -2.98
C VAL A 49 -28.43 -2.40 -3.07
N LEU A 50 -28.08 -3.35 -3.94
CA LEU A 50 -26.70 -3.78 -4.16
C LEU A 50 -25.82 -2.62 -4.64
N ASN A 51 -26.31 -1.79 -5.56
CA ASN A 51 -25.58 -0.61 -6.01
C ASN A 51 -25.33 0.38 -4.87
N ARG A 52 -26.32 0.66 -4.02
CA ARG A 52 -26.15 1.53 -2.85
C ARG A 52 -25.13 0.96 -1.85
N LEU A 53 -25.21 -0.33 -1.56
CA LEU A 53 -24.22 -0.98 -0.68
C LEU A 53 -22.80 -0.90 -1.25
N SER A 54 -22.65 -1.05 -2.56
CA SER A 54 -21.34 -0.91 -3.22
C SER A 54 -20.79 0.52 -3.12
N GLU A 55 -21.62 1.55 -3.32
CA GLU A 55 -21.17 2.94 -3.15
C GLU A 55 -20.79 3.22 -1.70
N SER A 56 -21.60 2.79 -0.73
CA SER A 56 -21.27 2.95 0.69
C SER A 56 -19.98 2.20 1.07
N LEU A 57 -19.75 1.00 0.53
CA LEU A 57 -18.48 0.27 0.72
C LEU A 57 -17.29 1.07 0.19
N LYS A 58 -17.40 1.65 -1.01
CA LYS A 58 -16.34 2.48 -1.60
C LYS A 58 -16.03 3.70 -0.75
N ASP A 59 -17.06 4.36 -0.25
CA ASP A 59 -16.92 5.56 0.59
C ASP A 59 -16.26 5.22 1.94
N ASP A 60 -16.65 4.11 2.58
CA ASP A 60 -16.04 3.65 3.83
C ASP A 60 -14.56 3.24 3.65
N LEU A 61 -14.22 2.57 2.53
CA LEU A 61 -12.83 2.23 2.20
C LEU A 61 -11.99 3.48 1.90
N GLU A 62 -12.57 4.46 1.20
CA GLU A 62 -11.90 5.73 0.91
C GLU A 62 -11.64 6.52 2.21
N ALA A 63 -12.65 6.64 3.08
CA ALA A 63 -12.50 7.33 4.37
C ALA A 63 -11.43 6.66 5.25
N SER A 64 -11.38 5.33 5.31
CA SER A 64 -10.33 4.59 6.01
C SER A 64 -8.94 4.92 5.46
N SER A 65 -8.81 5.11 4.16
CA SER A 65 -7.53 5.35 3.50
C SER A 65 -6.88 6.69 3.85
N GLU A 66 -7.65 7.71 4.19
CA GLU A 66 -7.13 9.05 4.53
C GLU A 66 -6.31 9.02 5.83
N ASP A 67 -6.83 8.39 6.87
CA ASP A 67 -6.12 8.26 8.17
C ASP A 67 -4.88 7.40 8.03
N TRP A 68 -4.98 6.31 7.29
CA TRP A 68 -3.85 5.45 7.01
C TRP A 68 -2.72 6.17 6.26
N MET A 69 -3.00 6.93 5.20
CA MET A 69 -2.01 7.72 4.47
C MET A 69 -1.29 8.71 5.38
N ARG A 70 -2.03 9.42 6.24
CA ARG A 70 -1.48 10.38 7.20
C ARG A 70 -0.52 9.68 8.16
N ASN A 71 -0.94 8.59 8.76
CA ASN A 71 -0.12 7.81 9.71
C ASN A 71 1.13 7.23 9.05
N ALA A 72 1.05 6.77 7.80
CA ALA A 72 2.18 6.29 7.03
C ALA A 72 3.18 7.42 6.75
N ALA A 73 2.70 8.59 6.34
CA ALA A 73 3.54 9.76 6.07
C ALA A 73 4.28 10.23 7.34
N GLU A 74 3.59 10.41 8.46
CA GLU A 74 4.18 10.80 9.74
C GLU A 74 5.22 9.79 10.23
N THR A 75 4.93 8.51 10.10
CA THR A 75 5.88 7.45 10.48
C THR A 75 7.12 7.50 9.60
N THR A 76 6.95 7.74 8.31
CA THR A 76 8.08 7.86 7.38
C THR A 76 8.97 9.05 7.71
N VAL A 77 8.42 10.19 8.11
CA VAL A 77 9.21 11.33 8.58
C VAL A 77 10.08 10.92 9.76
N ARG A 78 9.50 10.30 10.79
CA ARG A 78 10.25 9.84 11.97
C ARG A 78 11.34 8.82 11.64
N VAL A 79 11.08 7.92 10.70
CA VAL A 79 12.07 6.93 10.26
C VAL A 79 13.17 7.60 9.45
N SER A 80 12.83 8.52 8.55
CA SER A 80 13.81 9.27 7.76
C SER A 80 14.75 10.10 8.63
N ASP A 81 14.22 10.78 9.65
CA ASP A 81 15.03 11.53 10.61
C ASP A 81 15.98 10.61 11.40
N ARG A 82 15.52 9.43 11.79
CA ARG A 82 16.38 8.42 12.42
C ARG A 82 17.49 7.93 11.49
N VAL A 83 17.19 7.72 10.22
CA VAL A 83 18.19 7.34 9.21
C VAL A 83 19.25 8.45 9.08
N LEU A 84 18.84 9.71 8.94
CA LEU A 84 19.73 10.86 8.86
C LEU A 84 20.63 10.97 10.10
N ASN A 85 20.06 10.83 11.30
CA ASN A 85 20.83 10.85 12.55
C ASN A 85 21.83 9.68 12.64
N ASN A 86 21.45 8.47 12.18
CA ASN A 86 22.35 7.32 12.18
C ASN A 86 23.50 7.45 11.16
N LEU A 87 23.32 8.25 10.12
CA LEU A 87 24.37 8.57 9.16
C LEU A 87 25.29 9.70 9.66
N HIS A 88 25.07 10.20 10.90
CA HIS A 88 25.88 11.27 11.51
C HIS A 88 25.99 12.53 10.65
N THR A 89 24.92 12.86 9.91
CA THR A 89 24.93 14.03 9.01
C THR A 89 24.99 15.35 9.73
N GLY A 90 24.69 15.38 11.04
CA GLY A 90 24.57 16.62 11.81
C GLY A 90 23.43 17.56 11.37
N ILE A 91 22.60 17.12 10.44
CA ILE A 91 21.52 17.91 9.85
C ILE A 91 20.31 17.88 10.78
N VAL A 92 19.88 19.06 11.22
CA VAL A 92 18.66 19.26 12.00
C VAL A 92 17.61 19.85 11.08
N LEU A 93 16.57 19.07 10.78
CA LEU A 93 15.44 19.51 9.96
C LEU A 93 14.26 19.91 10.85
N GLY A 94 13.51 20.92 10.40
CA GLY A 94 12.22 21.27 11.01
C GLY A 94 11.22 20.11 10.94
N PRO A 95 10.10 20.17 11.69
CA PRO A 95 9.14 19.06 11.81
C PRO A 95 8.34 18.80 10.53
N SER A 96 8.26 19.76 9.61
CA SER A 96 7.46 19.67 8.41
C SER A 96 8.25 19.10 7.22
N VAL A 97 7.59 18.25 6.44
CA VAL A 97 8.07 17.79 5.12
C VAL A 97 7.29 18.52 4.04
N GLN A 98 8.01 19.10 3.10
CA GLN A 98 7.39 19.72 1.93
C GLN A 98 7.39 18.72 0.77
N VAL A 99 6.27 18.03 0.61
CA VAL A 99 5.99 17.22 -0.59
C VAL A 99 5.30 18.14 -1.60
N PRO A 100 5.69 18.12 -2.89
CA PRO A 100 4.99 18.89 -3.92
C PRO A 100 3.50 18.56 -3.93
N ALA A 101 2.63 19.58 -4.01
CA ALA A 101 1.19 19.40 -3.96
C ALA A 101 0.68 18.45 -5.06
N GLU A 102 1.28 18.51 -6.25
CA GLU A 102 0.96 17.61 -7.37
C GLU A 102 1.25 16.14 -7.04
N GLU A 103 2.37 15.84 -6.36
CA GLU A 103 2.70 14.48 -5.93
C GLU A 103 1.70 13.98 -4.87
N VAL A 104 1.25 14.85 -3.96
CA VAL A 104 0.24 14.51 -2.95
C VAL A 104 -1.11 14.21 -3.58
N GLU A 105 -1.58 15.05 -4.51
CA GLU A 105 -2.87 14.84 -5.18
C GLU A 105 -2.85 13.60 -6.07
N MET A 106 -1.74 13.33 -6.74
CA MET A 106 -1.57 12.09 -7.52
C MET A 106 -1.61 10.84 -6.62
N LEU A 107 -0.96 10.87 -5.45
CA LEU A 107 -1.03 9.78 -4.48
C LEU A 107 -2.47 9.55 -4.01
N LYS A 108 -3.18 10.60 -3.62
CA LYS A 108 -4.57 10.51 -3.17
C LYS A 108 -5.47 9.93 -4.26
N ALA A 109 -5.34 10.41 -5.50
CA ALA A 109 -6.13 9.92 -6.63
C ALA A 109 -5.89 8.43 -6.89
N ASN A 110 -4.64 7.98 -6.91
CA ASN A 110 -4.29 6.58 -7.11
C ASN A 110 -4.83 5.68 -5.99
N ILE A 111 -4.69 6.09 -4.73
CA ILE A 111 -5.18 5.32 -3.59
C ILE A 111 -6.71 5.24 -3.63
N ARG A 112 -7.38 6.37 -3.89
CA ARG A 112 -8.84 6.41 -4.04
C ARG A 112 -9.32 5.45 -5.13
N GLU A 113 -8.73 5.49 -6.32
CA GLU A 113 -9.08 4.60 -7.43
C GLU A 113 -8.91 3.14 -7.03
N ASN A 114 -7.75 2.80 -6.44
CA ASN A 114 -7.44 1.43 -6.04
C ASN A 114 -8.39 0.89 -4.97
N VAL A 115 -8.66 1.64 -3.89
CA VAL A 115 -9.57 1.17 -2.83
C VAL A 115 -11.02 1.10 -3.31
N ARG A 116 -11.47 2.01 -4.15
CA ARG A 116 -12.83 1.98 -4.74
C ARG A 116 -13.02 0.81 -5.71
N SER A 117 -11.94 0.35 -6.37
CA SER A 117 -12.01 -0.83 -7.26
C SER A 117 -12.48 -2.08 -6.53
N VAL A 118 -12.09 -2.26 -5.25
CA VAL A 118 -12.51 -3.39 -4.40
C VAL A 118 -14.03 -3.48 -4.29
N GLY A 119 -14.70 -2.35 -4.02
CA GLY A 119 -16.17 -2.30 -3.93
C GLY A 119 -16.84 -2.57 -5.26
N SER A 120 -16.29 -2.06 -6.37
CA SER A 120 -16.81 -2.30 -7.72
C SER A 120 -16.68 -3.75 -8.13
N ASP A 121 -15.56 -4.39 -7.82
CA ASP A 121 -15.30 -5.78 -8.18
C ASP A 121 -16.12 -6.75 -7.32
N LEU A 122 -16.31 -6.43 -6.02
CA LEU A 122 -17.22 -7.20 -5.17
C LEU A 122 -18.67 -7.15 -5.72
N LEU A 123 -19.16 -5.97 -6.11
CA LEU A 123 -20.49 -5.84 -6.71
C LEU A 123 -20.63 -6.67 -7.99
N LYS A 124 -19.64 -6.62 -8.89
CA LYS A 124 -19.64 -7.43 -10.13
C LYS A 124 -19.71 -8.92 -9.81
N ASP A 125 -18.89 -9.39 -8.85
CA ASP A 125 -18.88 -10.79 -8.45
C ASP A 125 -20.21 -11.21 -7.82
N VAL A 126 -20.78 -10.43 -6.90
CA VAL A 126 -22.10 -10.71 -6.29
C VAL A 126 -23.19 -10.75 -7.34
N THR A 127 -23.22 -9.80 -8.27
CA THR A 127 -24.21 -9.76 -9.35
C THR A 127 -24.13 -10.98 -10.26
N ARG A 128 -22.90 -11.34 -10.69
CA ARG A 128 -22.64 -12.51 -11.53
C ARG A 128 -23.05 -13.81 -10.82
N ILE A 129 -22.60 -14.01 -9.58
CA ILE A 129 -22.90 -15.21 -8.78
C ILE A 129 -24.41 -15.37 -8.58
N THR A 130 -25.11 -14.26 -8.29
CA THR A 130 -26.56 -14.27 -8.12
C THR A 130 -27.28 -14.68 -9.42
N ALA A 131 -26.83 -14.15 -10.57
CA ALA A 131 -27.42 -14.50 -11.88
C ALA A 131 -27.13 -15.97 -12.25
N GLU A 132 -25.90 -16.44 -12.06
CA GLU A 132 -25.51 -17.85 -12.28
C GLU A 132 -26.30 -18.80 -11.37
N GLY A 133 -26.43 -18.45 -10.10
CA GLY A 133 -27.20 -19.23 -9.13
C GLY A 133 -28.66 -19.35 -9.52
N TYR A 134 -29.28 -18.25 -9.96
CA TYR A 134 -30.66 -18.27 -10.45
C TYR A 134 -30.82 -19.14 -11.69
N GLN A 135 -29.92 -19.00 -12.69
CA GLN A 135 -29.96 -19.79 -13.93
C GLN A 135 -29.71 -21.28 -13.69
N SER A 136 -28.85 -21.62 -12.72
CA SER A 136 -28.43 -22.99 -12.42
C SER A 136 -29.27 -23.66 -11.33
N GLY A 137 -30.27 -22.98 -10.77
CA GLY A 137 -31.11 -23.49 -9.70
C GLY A 137 -30.38 -23.71 -8.36
N TRP A 138 -29.35 -22.91 -8.08
CA TRP A 138 -28.62 -22.99 -6.80
C TRP A 138 -29.51 -22.59 -5.63
N GLY A 139 -29.34 -23.29 -4.51
CA GLY A 139 -29.93 -22.87 -3.25
C GLY A 139 -29.22 -21.66 -2.63
N ALA A 140 -29.88 -21.01 -1.67
CA ALA A 140 -29.34 -19.83 -0.97
C ALA A 140 -27.96 -20.10 -0.35
N ASP A 141 -27.74 -21.26 0.24
CA ASP A 141 -26.47 -21.65 0.85
C ASP A 141 -25.32 -21.69 -0.16
N GLN A 142 -25.59 -22.19 -1.38
CA GLN A 142 -24.58 -22.26 -2.43
C GLN A 142 -24.26 -20.86 -2.97
N VAL A 143 -25.26 -20.01 -3.19
CA VAL A 143 -25.05 -18.62 -3.59
C VAL A 143 -24.24 -17.87 -2.52
N SER A 144 -24.62 -18.00 -1.25
CA SER A 144 -23.88 -17.42 -0.13
C SER A 144 -22.42 -17.88 -0.10
N HIS A 145 -22.18 -19.19 -0.23
CA HIS A 145 -20.81 -19.74 -0.24
C HIS A 145 -19.94 -19.14 -1.36
N GLU A 146 -20.45 -19.02 -2.57
CA GLU A 146 -19.69 -18.44 -3.69
C GLU A 146 -19.46 -16.93 -3.53
N ILE A 147 -20.40 -16.18 -2.93
CA ILE A 147 -20.20 -14.76 -2.59
C ILE A 147 -19.08 -14.61 -1.57
N TRP A 148 -19.02 -15.46 -0.53
CA TRP A 148 -17.94 -15.42 0.45
C TRP A 148 -16.57 -15.73 -0.14
N LYS A 149 -16.47 -16.69 -1.06
CA LYS A 149 -15.22 -16.95 -1.80
C LYS A 149 -14.77 -15.74 -2.63
N ALA A 150 -15.70 -15.04 -3.27
CA ALA A 150 -15.39 -13.81 -3.99
C ALA A 150 -14.93 -12.70 -3.03
N SER A 151 -15.55 -12.58 -1.87
CA SER A 151 -15.15 -11.64 -0.82
C SER A 151 -13.73 -11.89 -0.33
N ASP A 152 -13.33 -13.13 -0.08
CA ASP A 152 -11.96 -13.47 0.33
C ASP A 152 -10.92 -13.02 -0.70
N LYS A 153 -11.24 -13.14 -2.00
CA LYS A 153 -10.42 -12.61 -3.08
C LYS A 153 -10.30 -11.09 -3.01
N GLN A 154 -11.40 -10.38 -2.76
CA GLN A 154 -11.39 -8.92 -2.64
C GLN A 154 -10.65 -8.44 -1.38
N ILE A 155 -10.75 -9.17 -0.27
CA ILE A 155 -9.94 -8.92 0.94
C ILE A 155 -8.44 -9.04 0.62
N SER A 156 -8.03 -10.10 -0.08
CA SER A 156 -6.62 -10.29 -0.49
C SER A 156 -6.14 -9.18 -1.44
N HIS A 157 -7.03 -8.69 -2.32
CA HIS A 157 -6.74 -7.55 -3.19
C HIS A 157 -6.55 -6.27 -2.38
N ALA A 158 -7.45 -5.97 -1.43
CA ALA A 158 -7.33 -4.82 -0.53
C ALA A 158 -6.03 -4.87 0.28
N GLU A 159 -5.63 -6.02 0.81
CA GLU A 159 -4.34 -6.20 1.48
C GLU A 159 -3.15 -5.85 0.59
N THR A 160 -3.20 -6.23 -0.69
CA THR A 160 -2.16 -5.90 -1.66
C THR A 160 -2.10 -4.40 -1.93
N ILE A 161 -3.26 -3.73 -2.04
CA ILE A 161 -3.38 -2.28 -2.18
C ILE A 161 -2.73 -1.60 -0.98
N VAL A 162 -3.15 -1.94 0.25
CA VAL A 162 -2.60 -1.33 1.47
C VAL A 162 -1.09 -1.44 1.52
N ARG A 163 -0.51 -2.62 1.31
CA ARG A 163 0.95 -2.81 1.35
C ARG A 163 1.66 -1.99 0.26
N THR A 164 1.13 -1.99 -0.95
CA THR A 164 1.75 -1.33 -2.10
C THR A 164 1.70 0.19 -1.96
N GLU A 165 0.54 0.71 -1.59
CA GLU A 165 0.35 2.16 -1.47
C GLU A 165 1.02 2.74 -0.21
N THR A 166 1.10 1.98 0.90
CA THR A 166 1.95 2.36 2.04
C THR A 166 3.39 2.61 1.60
N MET A 167 3.97 1.70 0.82
CA MET A 167 5.34 1.87 0.32
C MET A 167 5.47 3.05 -0.65
N ARG A 168 4.43 3.34 -1.44
CA ARG A 168 4.41 4.52 -2.31
C ARG A 168 4.39 5.83 -1.52
N VAL A 169 3.55 5.92 -0.49
CA VAL A 169 3.54 7.07 0.45
C VAL A 169 4.91 7.22 1.11
N CYS A 170 5.50 6.12 1.59
CA CYS A 170 6.83 6.13 2.19
C CYS A 170 7.89 6.65 1.24
N ASP A 171 7.87 6.23 -0.03
CA ASP A 171 8.85 6.64 -1.03
C ASP A 171 8.78 8.14 -1.30
N VAL A 172 7.58 8.68 -1.51
CA VAL A 172 7.37 10.10 -1.80
C VAL A 172 7.81 10.98 -0.62
N VAL A 173 7.40 10.62 0.61
CA VAL A 173 7.74 11.37 1.82
C VAL A 173 9.25 11.29 2.12
N ALA A 174 9.85 10.11 2.03
CA ALA A 174 11.28 9.92 2.26
C ALA A 174 12.11 10.70 1.23
N LYS A 175 11.74 10.64 -0.06
CA LYS A 175 12.36 11.42 -1.13
C LYS A 175 12.38 12.92 -0.81
N ALA A 176 11.22 13.47 -0.41
CA ALA A 176 11.12 14.88 -0.03
C ALA A 176 11.97 15.21 1.18
N ARG A 177 11.94 14.36 2.22
CA ARG A 177 12.71 14.56 3.46
C ARG A 177 14.22 14.54 3.22
N TYR A 178 14.72 13.57 2.47
CA TYR A 178 16.15 13.46 2.17
C TYR A 178 16.64 14.57 1.23
N LYS A 179 15.78 15.01 0.29
CA LYS A 179 16.09 16.20 -0.53
C LYS A 179 16.22 17.47 0.32
N GLN A 180 15.37 17.66 1.33
CA GLN A 180 15.50 18.75 2.31
C GLN A 180 16.80 18.66 3.10
N ALA A 181 17.30 17.45 3.36
CA ALA A 181 18.57 17.22 4.03
C ALA A 181 19.79 17.44 3.11
N GLY A 182 19.60 17.75 1.83
CA GLY A 182 20.69 18.01 0.89
C GLY A 182 21.42 16.73 0.43
N CYS A 183 20.74 15.58 0.35
CA CYS A 183 21.37 14.37 -0.17
C CYS A 183 21.75 14.53 -1.65
N ASP A 184 22.81 13.83 -2.07
CA ASP A 184 23.35 13.86 -3.44
C ASP A 184 22.70 12.81 -4.34
N GLY A 185 22.09 11.79 -3.72
CA GLY A 185 21.43 10.69 -4.40
C GLY A 185 20.61 9.82 -3.46
N TYR A 186 20.10 8.74 -4.00
CA TYR A 186 19.28 7.77 -3.29
C TYR A 186 19.73 6.34 -3.56
N MET A 187 19.46 5.45 -2.61
CA MET A 187 19.58 4.01 -2.79
C MET A 187 18.25 3.34 -2.43
N SER A 188 17.93 2.23 -3.10
CA SER A 188 16.82 1.37 -2.70
C SER A 188 17.34 0.33 -1.71
N PHE A 189 16.76 0.28 -0.52
CA PHE A 189 17.14 -0.67 0.52
C PHE A 189 16.10 -1.80 0.58
N PRO A 190 16.45 -3.03 0.18
CA PRO A 190 15.55 -4.16 0.24
C PRO A 190 15.36 -4.64 1.69
N THR A 191 14.19 -5.21 1.99
CA THR A 191 13.97 -5.85 3.28
C THR A 191 14.84 -7.11 3.38
N ASP A 192 15.52 -7.30 4.52
CA ASP A 192 16.38 -8.47 4.77
C ASP A 192 15.52 -9.61 5.34
N ASP A 193 14.83 -10.33 4.44
CA ASP A 193 14.07 -11.54 4.76
C ASP A 193 13.90 -12.45 3.52
N ASP A 194 13.43 -13.68 3.73
CA ASP A 194 13.19 -14.72 2.73
C ASP A 194 12.14 -14.39 1.68
N ARG A 195 11.37 -13.31 1.89
CA ARG A 195 10.34 -12.83 0.95
C ARG A 195 10.84 -11.73 0.03
N THR A 196 12.10 -11.32 0.15
CA THR A 196 12.68 -10.34 -0.76
C THR A 196 12.99 -10.98 -2.10
N CYS A 197 12.29 -10.52 -3.14
CA CYS A 197 12.36 -11.16 -4.44
C CYS A 197 13.66 -10.80 -5.20
N PRO A 198 14.12 -11.67 -6.13
CA PRO A 198 15.31 -11.40 -6.94
C PRO A 198 15.26 -10.08 -7.72
N ARG A 199 14.06 -9.66 -8.16
CA ARG A 199 13.88 -8.37 -8.83
C ARG A 199 14.25 -7.20 -7.92
N CYS A 200 13.81 -7.24 -6.65
CA CYS A 200 14.16 -6.19 -5.67
C CYS A 200 15.68 -6.11 -5.44
N ILE A 201 16.35 -7.26 -5.31
CA ILE A 201 17.80 -7.30 -5.16
C ILE A 201 18.48 -6.74 -6.42
N SER A 202 18.09 -7.20 -7.61
CA SER A 202 18.66 -6.72 -8.87
C SER A 202 18.49 -5.21 -9.06
N MET A 203 17.31 -4.66 -8.79
CA MET A 203 17.04 -3.22 -8.88
C MET A 203 17.84 -2.44 -7.83
N ALA A 204 17.90 -2.95 -6.60
CA ALA A 204 18.63 -2.27 -5.52
C ALA A 204 20.15 -2.24 -5.78
N THR A 205 20.72 -3.28 -6.40
CA THR A 205 22.17 -3.42 -6.60
C THR A 205 22.63 -3.09 -8.03
N GLY A 206 21.70 -2.69 -8.91
CA GLY A 206 22.02 -2.50 -10.33
C GLY A 206 22.55 -3.77 -11.01
N GLY A 207 22.21 -4.96 -10.48
CA GLY A 207 22.63 -6.26 -10.99
C GLY A 207 23.93 -6.81 -10.36
N SER A 208 24.62 -6.06 -9.50
CA SER A 208 25.84 -6.55 -8.83
C SER A 208 25.57 -7.63 -7.76
N GLY A 209 24.37 -7.64 -7.19
CA GLY A 209 23.93 -8.58 -6.17
C GLY A 209 24.36 -8.26 -4.73
N THR A 210 25.32 -7.35 -4.55
CA THR A 210 25.92 -7.09 -3.23
C THR A 210 25.96 -5.63 -2.81
N THR A 211 26.35 -4.73 -3.71
CA THR A 211 26.49 -3.30 -3.38
C THR A 211 25.29 -2.51 -3.90
N LEU A 212 24.69 -1.68 -3.06
CA LEU A 212 23.55 -0.87 -3.46
C LEU A 212 23.92 0.14 -4.55
N LYS A 213 23.11 0.20 -5.61
CA LYS A 213 23.22 1.21 -6.66
C LYS A 213 22.83 2.57 -6.10
N ILE A 214 23.63 3.58 -6.37
CA ILE A 214 23.30 4.98 -6.10
C ILE A 214 22.57 5.54 -7.33
N TYR A 215 21.36 6.02 -7.11
CA TYR A 215 20.53 6.72 -8.07
C TYR A 215 20.72 8.22 -7.88
N GLY A 216 21.09 8.95 -8.92
CA GLY A 216 21.18 10.40 -8.88
C GLY A 216 19.80 11.05 -8.65
N LEU A 217 19.78 12.31 -8.19
CA LEU A 217 18.53 13.03 -7.88
C LEU A 217 17.57 13.14 -9.07
N SER A 218 18.11 13.19 -10.30
CA SER A 218 17.35 13.24 -11.55
C SER A 218 17.06 11.85 -12.15
N GLU A 219 17.70 10.79 -11.64
CA GLU A 219 17.49 9.44 -12.14
C GLU A 219 16.16 8.88 -11.61
N PRO A 220 15.30 8.30 -12.45
CA PRO A 220 14.04 7.76 -12.02
C PRO A 220 14.24 6.54 -11.12
N MET A 221 13.90 6.67 -9.85
CA MET A 221 13.77 5.57 -8.90
C MET A 221 12.42 5.71 -8.24
N ALA A 222 11.44 4.92 -8.68
CA ALA A 222 10.09 4.94 -8.13
C ALA A 222 9.82 3.63 -7.37
N LEU A 223 9.64 3.72 -6.07
CA LEU A 223 9.17 2.61 -5.25
C LEU A 223 7.64 2.72 -5.09
N PRO A 224 6.95 1.61 -4.97
CA PRO A 224 7.39 0.21 -5.01
C PRO A 224 7.70 -0.29 -6.44
N TRP A 225 8.67 -1.23 -6.56
CA TRP A 225 9.03 -1.85 -7.86
C TRP A 225 7.94 -2.77 -8.43
N HIS A 226 7.06 -3.28 -7.58
CA HIS A 226 5.99 -4.22 -7.90
C HIS A 226 4.96 -4.27 -6.74
N PRO A 227 3.76 -4.81 -6.94
CA PRO A 227 2.81 -5.05 -5.85
C PRO A 227 3.44 -5.83 -4.69
N ASN A 228 3.11 -5.45 -3.45
CA ASN A 228 3.69 -5.99 -2.22
C ASN A 228 5.22 -5.79 -2.05
N CYS A 229 5.84 -4.89 -2.81
CA CYS A 229 7.24 -4.51 -2.61
C CYS A 229 7.41 -3.87 -1.23
N ARG A 230 8.54 -4.18 -0.56
CA ARG A 230 8.87 -3.69 0.79
C ARG A 230 10.21 -2.95 0.85
N CYS A 231 10.77 -2.63 -0.32
CA CYS A 231 11.97 -1.82 -0.41
C CYS A 231 11.69 -0.39 0.00
N CYS A 232 12.60 0.24 0.72
CA CYS A 232 12.50 1.65 1.08
C CYS A 232 13.63 2.47 0.45
N ARG A 233 13.39 3.77 0.32
CA ARG A 233 14.39 4.74 -0.10
C ARG A 233 15.28 5.11 1.09
N ILE A 234 16.59 5.15 0.88
CA ILE A 234 17.56 5.73 1.81
C ILE A 234 18.40 6.78 1.08
N PRO A 235 18.91 7.82 1.78
CA PRO A 235 19.72 8.87 1.17
C PRO A 235 21.14 8.40 0.94
N HIS A 236 21.82 9.03 -0.01
CA HIS A 236 23.27 8.97 -0.20
C HIS A 236 23.82 10.40 -0.12
N PHE A 237 24.95 10.54 0.54
CA PHE A 237 25.75 11.77 0.61
C PHE A 237 27.14 11.48 0.02
N ALA A 238 27.70 12.46 -0.69
CA ALA A 238 28.93 12.26 -1.48
C ALA A 238 30.16 11.85 -0.64
N ASP A 239 30.16 12.13 0.67
CA ASP A 239 31.19 11.76 1.62
C ASP A 239 31.03 10.33 2.17
N GLN A 240 30.00 9.60 1.77
CA GLN A 240 29.68 8.26 2.28
C GLN A 240 30.05 7.16 1.29
N GLU A 241 30.58 6.07 1.84
CA GLU A 241 30.82 4.86 1.06
C GLU A 241 29.50 4.15 0.68
N ALA A 242 29.51 3.45 -0.45
CA ALA A 242 28.39 2.63 -0.89
C ALA A 242 28.07 1.52 0.13
N ILE A 243 26.79 1.29 0.38
CA ILE A 243 26.31 0.27 1.31
C ILE A 243 26.30 -1.10 0.62
N THR A 244 26.88 -2.08 1.29
CA THR A 244 26.85 -3.49 0.89
C THR A 244 25.76 -4.24 1.69
N ILE A 245 24.98 -5.09 1.02
CA ILE A 245 23.88 -5.90 1.60
C ILE A 245 24.23 -7.39 1.61
#